data_8212d112050cf9507fd6fdebe69f9bd6
#
_entry.id   8212d112050cf9507fd6fdebe69f9bd6
#
_cell.length_a   1.000
_cell.length_b   1.000
_cell.length_c   1.000
_cell.angle_alpha   90.00
_cell.angle_beta   90.00
_cell.angle_gamma   90.00
#
_symmetry.space_group_name_H-M   'P 1'
#
loop_
_entity.id
_entity.type
_entity.pdbx_description
1 polymer ?
#
loop_
_entity_poly.entity_id
_entity_poly.type
_entity_poly.pdbx_seq_one_letter_code
_entity_poly.pdbx_strand_id
1 'polypeptide(L)'
;VKIGARELPAVTQLFTEPYMVSFLLDNALGAWWATRRLSDEDRQIVDSEKELRQKASLPGVPLDYLRFVKNEDGKWTPAAGTFENWPKHLSKLKTLDPCCGSGHFLVAAFLMLVPMRMELEDLSAKEAVDAVLRDNLNGLELDQRCVELAAFALAIEAWKYPKAGGYRKLPKMNIACSGLSISAKKEDWLSLACNNNNLRIA
;
A
#
# COMPACT_ATOMS: atom_id res chain seq x y z
N VAL A 1 -17.99 -33.70 4.00
CA VAL A 1 -16.66 -33.65 4.61
C VAL A 1 -16.76 -32.68 5.78
N LYS A 2 -16.42 -33.12 7.02
CA LYS A 2 -16.34 -32.23 8.17
C LYS A 2 -14.98 -31.54 8.13
N ILE A 3 -14.98 -30.21 8.02
CA ILE A 3 -13.77 -29.39 8.07
C ILE A 3 -13.34 -29.29 9.52
N GLY A 4 -12.12 -29.73 9.84
CA GLY A 4 -11.54 -29.60 11.17
C GLY A 4 -11.05 -28.19 11.46
N ALA A 5 -10.89 -27.83 12.75
CA ALA A 5 -10.41 -26.52 13.17
C ALA A 5 -9.03 -26.13 12.58
N ARG A 6 -8.19 -27.14 12.24
CA ARG A 6 -6.88 -26.91 11.60
C ARG A 6 -6.98 -26.63 10.10
N GLU A 7 -8.07 -27.04 9.45
CA GLU A 7 -8.30 -26.85 8.01
C GLU A 7 -9.10 -25.56 7.76
N LEU A 8 -9.76 -25.03 8.80
CA LEU A 8 -10.59 -23.85 8.71
C LEU A 8 -9.84 -22.63 8.11
N PRO A 9 -8.61 -22.30 8.50
CA PRO A 9 -7.87 -21.19 7.89
C PRO A 9 -7.64 -21.36 6.39
N ALA A 10 -7.37 -22.58 5.93
CA ALA A 10 -7.10 -22.85 4.50
C ALA A 10 -8.36 -22.76 3.63
N VAL A 11 -9.54 -23.08 4.18
CA VAL A 11 -10.81 -23.06 3.44
C VAL A 11 -11.61 -21.78 3.64
N THR A 12 -11.23 -20.96 4.62
CA THR A 12 -11.82 -19.63 4.90
C THR A 12 -10.89 -18.50 4.51
N GLN A 13 -9.81 -18.79 3.81
CA GLN A 13 -8.90 -17.76 3.29
C GLN A 13 -9.66 -16.93 2.25
N LEU A 14 -10.30 -15.87 2.73
CA LEU A 14 -10.99 -14.90 1.90
C LEU A 14 -9.96 -13.95 1.30
N PHE A 15 -9.84 -13.97 -0.01
CA PHE A 15 -9.10 -12.91 -0.71
C PHE A 15 -9.89 -11.61 -0.59
N THR A 16 -9.19 -10.53 -0.30
CA THR A 16 -9.81 -9.20 -0.29
C THR A 16 -10.21 -8.84 -1.72
N GLU A 17 -11.46 -8.51 -1.92
CA GLU A 17 -11.97 -8.11 -3.22
C GLU A 17 -11.23 -6.88 -3.76
N PRO A 18 -10.89 -6.82 -5.06
CA PRO A 18 -10.09 -5.73 -5.64
C PRO A 18 -10.65 -4.34 -5.34
N TYR A 19 -11.98 -4.17 -5.34
CA TYR A 19 -12.60 -2.88 -5.05
C TYR A 19 -12.36 -2.42 -3.60
N MET A 20 -12.26 -3.35 -2.65
CA MET A 20 -11.97 -3.03 -1.24
C MET A 20 -10.53 -2.56 -1.08
N VAL A 21 -9.60 -3.21 -1.78
CA VAL A 21 -8.19 -2.81 -1.82
C VAL A 21 -8.08 -1.40 -2.40
N SER A 22 -8.71 -1.15 -3.55
CA SER A 22 -8.72 0.17 -4.19
C SER A 22 -9.38 1.22 -3.30
N PHE A 23 -10.53 0.90 -2.68
CA PHE A 23 -11.20 1.83 -1.76
C PHE A 23 -10.28 2.26 -0.61
N LEU A 24 -9.59 1.31 0.02
CA LEU A 24 -8.70 1.62 1.13
C LEU A 24 -7.50 2.45 0.69
N LEU A 25 -6.85 2.07 -0.40
CA LEU A 25 -5.66 2.77 -0.89
C LEU A 25 -5.97 4.14 -1.47
N ASP A 26 -7.08 4.31 -2.19
CA ASP A 26 -7.52 5.60 -2.71
C ASP A 26 -7.82 6.58 -1.57
N ASN A 27 -8.44 6.10 -0.48
CA ASN A 27 -8.75 6.93 0.69
C ASN A 27 -7.60 7.05 1.71
N ALA A 28 -6.47 6.41 1.47
CA ALA A 28 -5.23 6.59 2.25
C ALA A 28 -4.16 7.29 1.41
N LEU A 29 -3.43 6.53 0.58
CA LEU A 29 -2.39 7.07 -0.30
C LEU A 29 -2.94 8.09 -1.30
N GLY A 30 -4.12 7.82 -1.88
CA GLY A 30 -4.79 8.71 -2.82
C GLY A 30 -5.24 10.01 -2.17
N ALA A 31 -5.75 9.98 -0.96
CA ALA A 31 -6.12 11.17 -0.19
C ALA A 31 -4.89 12.03 0.13
N TRP A 32 -3.80 11.41 0.59
CA TRP A 32 -2.51 12.07 0.81
C TRP A 32 -1.97 12.72 -0.46
N TRP A 33 -2.04 12.00 -1.58
CA TRP A 33 -1.64 12.48 -2.90
C TRP A 33 -2.48 13.64 -3.38
N ALA A 34 -3.82 13.51 -3.35
CA ALA A 34 -4.75 14.53 -3.81
C ALA A 34 -4.58 15.86 -3.05
N THR A 35 -4.26 15.80 -1.76
CA THR A 35 -3.98 17.00 -0.96
C THR A 35 -2.79 17.80 -1.49
N ARG A 36 -1.83 17.16 -2.15
CA ARG A 36 -0.63 17.77 -2.73
C ARG A 36 -0.79 18.14 -4.20
N ARG A 37 -1.59 17.39 -4.91
CA ARG A 37 -1.82 17.56 -6.34
C ARG A 37 -2.83 18.66 -6.65
N LEU A 38 -3.90 18.73 -5.88
CA LEU A 38 -4.97 19.70 -6.08
C LEU A 38 -4.59 21.06 -5.49
N SER A 39 -4.71 22.10 -6.31
CA SER A 39 -4.55 23.49 -5.85
C SER A 39 -5.70 23.91 -4.95
N ASP A 40 -5.53 25.02 -4.24
CA ASP A 40 -6.61 25.63 -3.46
C ASP A 40 -7.77 26.08 -4.35
N GLU A 41 -7.46 26.54 -5.55
CA GLU A 41 -8.45 26.94 -6.56
C GLU A 41 -9.26 25.73 -7.03
N ASP A 42 -8.61 24.59 -7.37
CA ASP A 42 -9.32 23.35 -7.74
C ASP A 42 -10.31 22.94 -6.67
N ARG A 43 -9.93 23.04 -5.42
CA ARG A 43 -10.77 22.63 -4.27
C ARG A 43 -11.92 23.58 -3.98
N GLN A 44 -11.89 24.80 -4.51
CA GLN A 44 -12.98 25.78 -4.36
C GLN A 44 -13.93 25.81 -5.53
N ILE A 45 -13.42 25.69 -6.77
CA ILE A 45 -14.20 25.94 -7.98
C ILE A 45 -14.89 24.68 -8.49
N VAL A 46 -14.29 23.51 -8.26
CA VAL A 46 -14.80 22.25 -8.82
C VAL A 46 -16.15 21.84 -8.18
N ASP A 47 -17.10 21.48 -9.04
CA ASP A 47 -18.47 21.19 -8.59
C ASP A 47 -18.71 19.74 -8.18
N SER A 48 -17.82 18.80 -8.54
CA SER A 48 -18.03 17.38 -8.30
C SER A 48 -16.80 16.63 -7.84
N GLU A 49 -17.00 15.60 -6.97
CA GLU A 49 -15.93 14.66 -6.58
C GLU A 49 -15.28 13.98 -7.79
N LYS A 50 -16.06 13.71 -8.84
CA LYS A 50 -15.56 13.05 -10.06
C LYS A 50 -14.49 13.88 -10.75
N GLU A 51 -14.71 15.17 -10.85
CA GLU A 51 -13.75 16.09 -11.46
C GLU A 51 -12.48 16.22 -10.62
N LEU A 52 -12.62 16.29 -9.29
CA LEU A 52 -11.47 16.28 -8.37
C LEU A 52 -10.62 15.01 -8.52
N ARG A 53 -11.28 13.83 -8.62
CA ARG A 53 -10.57 12.57 -8.87
C ARG A 53 -9.82 12.61 -10.19
N GLN A 54 -10.43 13.11 -11.25
CA GLN A 54 -9.77 13.24 -12.57
C GLN A 54 -8.55 14.16 -12.50
N LYS A 55 -8.66 15.31 -11.83
CA LYS A 55 -7.52 16.24 -11.64
C LYS A 55 -6.41 15.65 -10.76
N ALA A 56 -6.76 14.84 -9.77
CA ALA A 56 -5.80 14.17 -8.90
C ALA A 56 -5.21 12.88 -9.50
N SER A 57 -5.83 12.30 -10.52
CA SER A 57 -5.44 11.01 -11.10
C SER A 57 -4.04 11.05 -11.72
N LEU A 58 -3.43 9.87 -11.77
CA LEU A 58 -2.15 9.60 -12.44
C LEU A 58 -2.37 8.53 -13.52
N PRO A 59 -1.47 8.43 -14.51
CA PRO A 59 -1.52 7.34 -15.48
C PRO A 59 -1.57 5.98 -14.79
N GLY A 60 -2.67 5.22 -15.02
CA GLY A 60 -2.91 3.93 -14.38
C GLY A 60 -3.47 3.98 -12.95
N VAL A 61 -3.69 5.18 -12.37
CA VAL A 61 -4.24 5.37 -11.01
C VAL A 61 -5.40 6.35 -11.06
N PRO A 62 -6.63 5.88 -11.40
CA PRO A 62 -7.79 6.75 -11.61
C PRO A 62 -8.39 7.32 -10.32
N LEU A 63 -8.08 6.75 -9.14
CA LEU A 63 -8.61 7.15 -7.83
C LEU A 63 -10.15 7.07 -7.75
N ASP A 64 -10.74 6.04 -8.35
CA ASP A 64 -12.20 5.90 -8.52
C ASP A 64 -12.99 5.89 -7.21
N TYR A 65 -12.37 5.44 -6.14
CA TYR A 65 -12.99 5.34 -4.81
C TYR A 65 -12.58 6.46 -3.85
N LEU A 66 -11.74 7.40 -4.28
CA LEU A 66 -11.36 8.54 -3.44
C LEU A 66 -12.59 9.41 -3.16
N ARG A 67 -12.85 9.67 -1.87
CA ARG A 67 -14.00 10.45 -1.41
C ARG A 67 -13.56 11.83 -0.95
N PHE A 68 -14.41 12.79 -1.26
CA PHE A 68 -14.25 14.18 -0.82
C PHE A 68 -15.48 14.65 -0.05
N VAL A 69 -15.27 15.56 0.87
CA VAL A 69 -16.32 16.28 1.60
C VAL A 69 -16.05 17.79 1.53
N LYS A 70 -17.07 18.60 1.65
CA LYS A 70 -16.89 20.06 1.80
C LYS A 70 -16.70 20.39 3.27
N ASN A 71 -15.67 21.18 3.57
CA ASN A 71 -15.46 21.74 4.92
C ASN A 71 -16.43 22.92 5.17
N GLU A 72 -16.33 23.55 6.34
CA GLU A 72 -17.15 24.69 6.75
C GLU A 72 -17.04 25.89 5.80
N ASP A 73 -15.89 26.06 5.16
CA ASP A 73 -15.64 27.12 4.17
C ASP A 73 -16.13 26.77 2.76
N GLY A 74 -16.81 25.62 2.60
CA GLY A 74 -17.27 25.11 1.31
C GLY A 74 -16.18 24.54 0.41
N LYS A 75 -14.96 24.40 0.89
CA LYS A 75 -13.80 23.88 0.17
C LYS A 75 -13.75 22.36 0.27
N TRP A 76 -13.48 21.70 -0.85
CA TRP A 76 -13.34 20.25 -0.89
C TRP A 76 -12.06 19.77 -0.16
N THR A 77 -12.19 18.73 0.62
CA THR A 77 -11.10 18.01 1.28
C THR A 77 -11.31 16.51 1.21
N PRO A 78 -10.25 15.68 1.15
CA PRO A 78 -10.42 14.24 1.23
C PRO A 78 -11.17 13.82 2.50
N ALA A 79 -12.19 12.98 2.35
CA ALA A 79 -13.06 12.58 3.45
C ALA A 79 -12.33 11.80 4.56
N ALA A 80 -11.29 11.06 4.19
CA ALA A 80 -10.46 10.29 5.13
C ALA A 80 -9.40 11.15 5.85
N GLY A 81 -9.26 12.44 5.47
CA GLY A 81 -8.28 13.36 6.03
C GLY A 81 -7.11 13.66 5.09
N THR A 82 -6.25 14.57 5.52
CA THR A 82 -5.13 15.11 4.73
C THR A 82 -3.80 14.42 5.00
N PHE A 83 -3.74 13.60 6.05
CA PHE A 83 -2.54 12.85 6.47
C PHE A 83 -1.29 13.74 6.65
N GLU A 84 -1.46 14.89 7.28
CA GLU A 84 -0.41 15.90 7.48
C GLU A 84 0.81 15.36 8.24
N ASN A 85 0.58 14.39 9.13
CA ASN A 85 1.64 13.74 9.92
C ASN A 85 2.45 12.71 9.13
N TRP A 86 2.05 12.40 7.91
CA TRP A 86 2.80 11.50 7.07
C TRP A 86 4.05 12.18 6.50
N PRO A 87 5.10 11.41 6.17
CA PRO A 87 6.32 11.96 5.59
C PRO A 87 6.03 12.83 4.36
N LYS A 88 6.68 13.99 4.28
CA LYS A 88 6.57 14.89 3.12
C LYS A 88 7.14 14.28 1.84
N HIS A 89 8.15 13.43 1.97
CA HIS A 89 8.82 12.75 0.87
C HIS A 89 8.41 11.28 0.82
N LEU A 90 7.99 10.80 -0.34
CA LEU A 90 7.60 9.39 -0.52
C LEU A 90 8.75 8.43 -0.21
N SER A 91 10.00 8.82 -0.44
CA SER A 91 11.18 8.00 -0.05
C SER A 91 11.23 7.66 1.44
N LYS A 92 10.54 8.41 2.29
CA LYS A 92 10.44 8.19 3.74
C LYS A 92 9.17 7.46 4.17
N LEU A 93 8.18 7.36 3.29
CA LEU A 93 6.93 6.68 3.59
C LEU A 93 7.17 5.17 3.62
N LYS A 94 6.78 4.54 4.72
CA LYS A 94 6.80 3.08 4.87
C LYS A 94 5.37 2.58 4.95
N THR A 95 5.03 1.63 4.09
CA THR A 95 3.78 0.88 4.18
C THR A 95 4.07 -0.48 4.77
N LEU A 96 3.22 -0.98 5.62
CA LEU A 96 3.29 -2.33 6.16
C LEU A 96 1.94 -3.02 5.97
N ASP A 97 1.97 -4.16 5.30
CA ASP A 97 0.88 -5.11 5.32
C ASP A 97 1.25 -6.24 6.28
N PRO A 98 0.65 -6.29 7.50
CA PRO A 98 1.04 -7.24 8.54
C PRO A 98 0.49 -8.65 8.30
N CYS A 99 -0.38 -8.85 7.30
CA CYS A 99 -0.99 -10.12 6.91
C CYS A 99 -1.09 -10.18 5.39
N CYS A 100 0.05 -10.02 4.70
CA CYS A 100 0.06 -9.69 3.28
C CYS A 100 -0.46 -10.81 2.35
N GLY A 101 -0.61 -12.03 2.85
CA GLY A 101 -1.06 -13.15 2.05
C GLY A 101 -0.22 -13.30 0.79
N SER A 102 -0.89 -13.41 -0.35
CA SER A 102 -0.26 -13.44 -1.68
C SER A 102 0.07 -12.06 -2.26
N GLY A 103 -0.03 -10.97 -1.47
CA GLY A 103 0.48 -9.66 -1.81
C GLY A 103 -0.48 -8.72 -2.53
N HIS A 104 -1.80 -8.92 -2.48
CA HIS A 104 -2.76 -8.08 -3.19
C HIS A 104 -2.65 -6.59 -2.84
N PHE A 105 -2.58 -6.26 -1.54
CA PHE A 105 -2.39 -4.88 -1.09
C PHE A 105 -1.01 -4.33 -1.45
N LEU A 106 0.03 -5.16 -1.36
CA LEU A 106 1.39 -4.75 -1.72
C LEU A 106 1.49 -4.43 -3.21
N VAL A 107 0.89 -5.25 -4.07
CA VAL A 107 0.84 -5.01 -5.52
C VAL A 107 0.06 -3.74 -5.85
N ALA A 108 -1.11 -3.56 -5.25
CA ALA A 108 -1.92 -2.36 -5.48
C ALA A 108 -1.21 -1.09 -5.00
N ALA A 109 -0.57 -1.13 -3.82
CA ALA A 109 0.24 -0.03 -3.30
C ALA A 109 1.46 0.24 -4.20
N PHE A 110 2.11 -0.80 -4.73
CA PHE A 110 3.21 -0.68 -5.69
C PHE A 110 2.77 0.10 -6.94
N LEU A 111 1.67 -0.32 -7.57
CA LEU A 111 1.16 0.30 -8.79
C LEU A 111 0.74 1.76 -8.57
N MET A 112 0.38 2.13 -7.35
CA MET A 112 0.01 3.49 -6.98
C MET A 112 1.24 4.36 -6.64
N LEU A 113 2.20 3.82 -5.90
CA LEU A 113 3.38 4.55 -5.45
C LEU A 113 4.40 4.81 -6.56
N VAL A 114 4.53 3.90 -7.55
CA VAL A 114 5.50 4.08 -8.64
C VAL A 114 5.24 5.37 -9.43
N PRO A 115 4.04 5.61 -10.01
CA PRO A 115 3.80 6.86 -10.73
C PRO A 115 3.83 8.10 -9.83
N MET A 116 3.47 7.99 -8.54
CA MET A 116 3.61 9.09 -7.60
C MET A 116 5.07 9.48 -7.40
N ARG A 117 5.99 8.51 -7.25
CA ARG A 117 7.42 8.79 -7.12
C ARG A 117 8.05 9.30 -8.42
N MET A 118 7.59 8.77 -9.57
CA MET A 118 8.01 9.31 -10.86
C MET A 118 7.70 10.81 -10.98
N GLU A 119 6.51 11.22 -10.57
CA GLU A 119 6.09 12.62 -10.68
C GLU A 119 6.73 13.53 -9.61
N LEU A 120 6.80 13.09 -8.36
CA LEU A 120 7.31 13.93 -7.26
C LEU A 120 8.83 14.01 -7.19
N GLU A 121 9.53 12.96 -7.62
CA GLU A 121 10.98 12.82 -7.47
C GLU A 121 11.71 12.86 -8.82
N ASP A 122 10.97 13.06 -9.94
CA ASP A 122 11.49 13.08 -11.33
C ASP A 122 12.30 11.82 -11.66
N LEU A 123 11.82 10.67 -11.17
CA LEU A 123 12.47 9.38 -11.39
C LEU A 123 12.03 8.76 -12.72
N SER A 124 12.97 8.09 -13.41
CA SER A 124 12.59 7.18 -14.48
C SER A 124 11.74 6.03 -13.96
N ALA A 125 10.95 5.38 -14.83
CA ALA A 125 10.11 4.24 -14.43
C ALA A 125 10.93 3.13 -13.74
N LYS A 126 12.14 2.85 -14.23
CA LYS A 126 13.04 1.86 -13.63
C LYS A 126 13.48 2.25 -12.22
N GLU A 127 13.91 3.49 -12.04
CA GLU A 127 14.35 4.00 -10.73
C GLU A 127 13.20 4.02 -9.73
N ALA A 128 11.99 4.47 -10.15
CA ALA A 128 10.82 4.50 -9.31
C ALA A 128 10.37 3.10 -8.88
N VAL A 129 10.34 2.13 -9.80
CA VAL A 129 10.06 0.71 -9.50
C VAL A 129 11.03 0.19 -8.45
N ASP A 130 12.34 0.38 -8.65
CA ASP A 130 13.36 -0.11 -7.71
C ASP A 130 13.26 0.58 -6.35
N ALA A 131 13.00 1.87 -6.36
CA ALA A 131 12.87 2.66 -5.15
C ALA A 131 11.62 2.27 -4.34
N VAL A 132 10.46 2.06 -4.99
CA VAL A 132 9.24 1.62 -4.30
C VAL A 132 9.44 0.24 -3.67
N LEU A 133 9.99 -0.73 -4.40
CA LEU A 133 10.27 -2.07 -3.87
C LEU A 133 11.21 -2.06 -2.66
N ARG A 134 12.24 -1.23 -2.70
CA ARG A 134 13.26 -1.16 -1.65
C ARG A 134 12.81 -0.36 -0.44
N ASP A 135 12.16 0.79 -0.67
CA ASP A 135 11.98 1.81 0.35
C ASP A 135 10.59 1.82 0.97
N ASN A 136 9.55 1.52 0.19
CA ASN A 136 8.16 1.77 0.60
C ASN A 136 7.43 0.54 1.10
N LEU A 137 7.59 -0.61 0.44
CA LEU A 137 6.76 -1.78 0.69
C LEU A 137 7.37 -2.69 1.73
N ASN A 138 6.57 -3.03 2.73
CA ASN A 138 6.94 -4.03 3.73
C ASN A 138 5.74 -4.97 3.91
N GLY A 139 6.00 -6.27 3.95
CA GLY A 139 4.99 -7.31 4.14
C GLY A 139 5.41 -8.27 5.24
N LEU A 140 4.45 -8.71 6.02
CA LEU A 140 4.62 -9.78 7.00
C LEU A 140 3.55 -10.83 6.75
N GLU A 141 3.95 -12.09 6.78
CA GLU A 141 3.04 -13.22 6.58
C GLU A 141 3.46 -14.41 7.44
N LEU A 142 2.50 -15.24 7.80
CA LEU A 142 2.72 -16.43 8.61
C LEU A 142 3.14 -17.64 7.74
N ASP A 143 2.56 -17.78 6.56
CA ASP A 143 2.83 -18.88 5.63
C ASP A 143 3.93 -18.50 4.63
N GLN A 144 5.05 -19.24 4.67
CA GLN A 144 6.19 -19.04 3.77
C GLN A 144 5.79 -19.09 2.28
N ARG A 145 4.84 -19.93 1.91
CA ARG A 145 4.37 -20.04 0.52
C ARG A 145 3.68 -18.76 0.06
N CYS A 146 2.93 -18.12 0.96
CA CYS A 146 2.30 -16.82 0.68
C CYS A 146 3.35 -15.72 0.53
N VAL A 147 4.43 -15.72 1.34
CA VAL A 147 5.56 -14.80 1.18
C VAL A 147 6.19 -14.93 -0.22
N GLU A 148 6.41 -16.16 -0.67
CA GLU A 148 6.98 -16.43 -2.01
C GLU A 148 6.04 -15.97 -3.12
N LEU A 149 4.72 -16.20 -2.98
CA LEU A 149 3.71 -15.74 -3.92
C LEU A 149 3.64 -14.21 -3.97
N ALA A 150 3.68 -13.54 -2.82
CA ALA A 150 3.68 -12.06 -2.75
C ALA A 150 4.92 -11.47 -3.40
N ALA A 151 6.09 -12.02 -3.13
CA ALA A 151 7.34 -11.60 -3.77
C ALA A 151 7.31 -11.82 -5.28
N PHE A 152 6.76 -12.96 -5.74
CA PHE A 152 6.61 -13.27 -7.15
C PHE A 152 5.61 -12.33 -7.84
N ALA A 153 4.47 -12.03 -7.22
CA ALA A 153 3.48 -11.10 -7.74
C ALA A 153 4.09 -9.69 -7.93
N LEU A 154 4.80 -9.18 -6.94
CA LEU A 154 5.51 -7.91 -7.05
C LEU A 154 6.59 -7.93 -8.13
N ALA A 155 7.34 -9.03 -8.27
CA ALA A 155 8.36 -9.15 -9.30
C ALA A 155 7.75 -9.11 -10.70
N ILE A 156 6.63 -9.81 -10.93
CA ILE A 156 5.92 -9.77 -12.22
C ILE A 156 5.49 -8.35 -12.55
N GLU A 157 4.85 -7.63 -11.63
CA GLU A 157 4.39 -6.27 -11.88
C GLU A 157 5.58 -5.30 -12.11
N ALA A 158 6.68 -5.47 -11.39
CA ALA A 158 7.91 -4.70 -11.62
C ALA A 158 8.51 -4.93 -13.01
N TRP A 159 8.54 -6.18 -13.48
CA TRP A 159 9.04 -6.53 -14.81
C TRP A 159 8.10 -6.09 -15.94
N LYS A 160 6.80 -6.13 -15.72
CA LYS A 160 5.78 -5.68 -16.66
C LYS A 160 5.61 -4.16 -16.69
N TYR A 161 6.11 -3.46 -15.68
CA TYR A 161 5.90 -2.02 -15.58
C TYR A 161 6.47 -1.30 -16.82
N PRO A 162 5.67 -0.44 -17.50
CA PRO A 162 6.08 0.21 -18.74
C PRO A 162 7.39 0.99 -18.55
N LYS A 163 8.33 0.79 -19.48
CA LYS A 163 9.64 1.47 -19.51
C LYS A 163 10.56 1.16 -18.32
N ALA A 164 10.25 0.17 -17.48
CA ALA A 164 11.09 -0.21 -16.33
C ALA A 164 12.23 -1.18 -16.68
N GLY A 165 12.40 -1.53 -17.95
CA GLY A 165 13.51 -2.35 -18.42
C GLY A 165 13.25 -3.86 -18.48
N GLY A 166 12.00 -4.32 -18.24
CA GLY A 166 11.62 -5.72 -18.38
C GLY A 166 12.25 -6.63 -17.33
N TYR A 167 12.47 -7.90 -17.70
CA TYR A 167 13.09 -8.90 -16.81
C TYR A 167 14.52 -8.52 -16.45
N ARG A 168 14.79 -8.38 -15.15
CA ARG A 168 16.10 -8.00 -14.58
C ARG A 168 16.18 -8.37 -13.11
N LYS A 169 17.37 -8.29 -12.54
CA LYS A 169 17.52 -8.39 -11.09
C LYS A 169 16.83 -7.20 -10.42
N LEU A 170 15.93 -7.50 -9.48
CA LEU A 170 15.22 -6.52 -8.67
C LEU A 170 15.94 -6.29 -7.34
N PRO A 171 15.67 -5.16 -6.66
CA PRO A 171 16.11 -4.94 -5.29
C PRO A 171 15.56 -6.01 -4.35
N LYS A 172 16.19 -6.15 -3.18
CA LYS A 172 15.64 -6.99 -2.12
C LYS A 172 14.29 -6.40 -1.67
N MET A 173 13.26 -7.23 -1.65
CA MET A 173 11.94 -6.90 -1.16
C MET A 173 11.87 -7.13 0.36
N ASN A 174 11.14 -6.28 1.07
CA ASN A 174 10.98 -6.36 2.51
C ASN A 174 9.70 -7.15 2.86
N ILE A 175 9.65 -8.40 2.43
CA ILE A 175 8.57 -9.33 2.78
C ILE A 175 9.18 -10.44 3.61
N ALA A 176 8.61 -10.70 4.78
CA ALA A 176 9.14 -11.67 5.72
C ALA A 176 8.07 -12.65 6.18
N CYS A 177 8.49 -13.90 6.41
CA CYS A 177 7.71 -14.88 7.13
C CYS A 177 7.96 -14.68 8.63
N SER A 178 6.89 -14.47 9.43
CA SER A 178 7.04 -14.35 10.88
C SER A 178 7.43 -15.69 11.52
N GLY A 179 7.01 -16.81 10.91
CA GLY A 179 7.22 -18.15 11.44
C GLY A 179 6.50 -18.43 12.77
N LEU A 180 5.81 -17.43 13.32
CA LEU A 180 5.11 -17.52 14.60
C LEU A 180 3.62 -17.79 14.35
N SER A 181 3.12 -18.89 14.90
CA SER A 181 1.68 -19.16 14.89
C SER A 181 0.97 -18.35 15.99
N ILE A 182 -0.37 -18.26 15.89
CA ILE A 182 -1.23 -17.64 16.92
C ILE A 182 -1.02 -18.34 18.28
N SER A 183 -0.58 -19.60 18.26
CA SER A 183 -0.24 -20.37 19.46
C SER A 183 1.19 -20.18 19.97
N ALA A 184 1.96 -19.28 19.37
CA ALA A 184 3.31 -18.96 19.83
C ALA A 184 3.27 -18.42 21.26
N LYS A 185 4.27 -18.79 22.07
CA LYS A 185 4.35 -18.35 23.47
C LYS A 185 4.67 -16.86 23.54
N LYS A 186 4.28 -16.23 24.64
CA LYS A 186 4.55 -14.80 24.89
C LYS A 186 6.05 -14.47 24.75
N GLU A 187 6.92 -15.38 25.15
CA GLU A 187 8.38 -15.24 25.05
C GLU A 187 8.85 -15.13 23.60
N ASP A 188 8.24 -15.88 22.68
CA ASP A 188 8.57 -15.86 21.26
C ASP A 188 8.21 -14.50 20.63
N TRP A 189 7.03 -13.96 20.99
CA TRP A 189 6.61 -12.63 20.56
C TRP A 189 7.48 -11.52 21.15
N LEU A 190 7.88 -11.64 22.42
CA LEU A 190 8.76 -10.68 23.07
C LEU A 190 10.16 -10.67 22.45
N SER A 191 10.63 -11.80 21.94
CA SER A 191 11.94 -11.88 21.25
C SER A 191 11.98 -11.06 19.97
N LEU A 192 10.83 -10.93 19.26
CA LEU A 192 10.70 -10.08 18.06
C LEU A 192 10.78 -8.58 18.38
N ALA A 193 10.44 -8.19 19.60
CA ALA A 193 10.48 -6.79 20.02
C ALA A 193 11.89 -6.24 20.21
N CYS A 194 12.94 -7.06 20.07
CA CYS A 194 14.36 -6.66 20.04
C CYS A 194 14.75 -5.62 21.10
N ASN A 195 14.35 -5.80 22.35
CA ASN A 195 14.58 -4.86 23.46
C ASN A 195 13.91 -3.48 23.31
N ASN A 196 13.04 -3.28 22.36
CA ASN A 196 12.26 -2.06 22.23
C ASN A 196 11.11 -2.07 23.28
N ASN A 197 11.31 -1.36 24.38
CA ASN A 197 10.34 -1.31 25.50
C ASN A 197 8.96 -0.76 25.08
N ASN A 198 8.86 -0.02 23.99
CA ASN A 198 7.61 0.51 23.48
C ASN A 198 6.77 -0.53 22.72
N LEU A 199 7.36 -1.66 22.33
CA LEU A 199 6.67 -2.79 21.69
C LEU A 199 6.34 -3.91 22.66
N ARG A 200 6.71 -3.78 23.95
CA ARG A 200 6.28 -4.71 24.99
C ARG A 200 4.81 -4.43 25.31
N ILE A 201 3.95 -5.26 24.77
CA ILE A 201 2.52 -5.26 25.12
C ILE A 201 2.41 -5.56 26.61
N ALA A 202 1.68 -4.72 27.32
CA ALA A 202 1.37 -4.87 28.74
C ALA A 202 0.53 -6.15 28.97
#